data_fa399deb953ca042adb24333635f0d7b
#
_entry.id   fa399deb953ca042adb24333635f0d7b
#
_cell.length_a   1.000
_cell.length_b   1.000
_cell.length_c   1.000
_cell.angle_alpha   90.00
_cell.angle_beta   90.00
_cell.angle_gamma   90.00
#
_symmetry.space_group_name_H-M   'P 1'
#
loop_
_entity.id
_entity.type
_entity.pdbx_description
1 polymer ?
#
loop_
_entity_poly.entity_id
_entity_poly.type
_entity_poly.pdbx_seq_one_letter_code
_entity_poly.pdbx_strand_id
1 'polypeptide(L)'
;MNISERYVETVKAEYPEGSRIVLDCMGDDPHPIDPGTKGTVIHVDDIGTVHCVFDNGRSLGLIPGEDSFHKIRERSHEGLER
;
A
#
# COMPACT_ATOMS: atom_id res chain seq x y z
N MET A 1 7.94 -19.46 -9.76
CA MET A 1 6.67 -19.42 -9.15
C MET A 1 5.68 -18.59 -9.93
N ASN A 2 4.48 -19.05 -10.05
CA ASN A 2 3.47 -18.36 -10.83
C ASN A 2 2.57 -17.51 -9.98
N ILE A 3 2.43 -16.28 -10.39
CA ILE A 3 1.50 -15.38 -9.74
C ILE A 3 0.25 -15.38 -10.59
N SER A 4 -0.85 -15.74 -9.98
CA SER A 4 -2.12 -15.83 -10.69
C SER A 4 -2.60 -14.45 -11.09
N GLU A 5 -3.07 -14.29 -12.31
CA GLU A 5 -3.65 -13.04 -12.73
C GLU A 5 -4.84 -12.68 -11.86
N ARG A 6 -5.58 -13.69 -11.43
CA ARG A 6 -6.71 -13.45 -10.55
C ARG A 6 -6.26 -12.86 -9.22
N TYR A 7 -5.14 -13.36 -8.70
CA TYR A 7 -4.60 -12.81 -7.46
C TYR A 7 -4.24 -11.34 -7.63
N VAL A 8 -3.54 -11.03 -8.73
CA VAL A 8 -3.12 -9.65 -8.98
C VAL A 8 -4.34 -8.75 -9.15
N GLU A 9 -5.36 -9.22 -9.86
CA GLU A 9 -6.57 -8.43 -10.01
C GLU A 9 -7.27 -8.20 -8.69
N THR A 10 -7.25 -9.21 -7.82
CA THR A 10 -7.83 -9.05 -6.50
C THR A 10 -7.09 -7.98 -5.71
N VAL A 11 -5.76 -8.00 -5.76
CA VAL A 11 -4.98 -6.99 -5.06
C VAL A 11 -5.24 -5.61 -5.64
N LYS A 12 -5.34 -5.50 -6.96
CA LYS A 12 -5.63 -4.22 -7.59
C LYS A 12 -6.99 -3.68 -7.19
N ALA A 13 -7.97 -4.58 -7.07
CA ALA A 13 -9.30 -4.17 -6.67
C ALA A 13 -9.33 -3.74 -5.20
N GLU A 14 -8.52 -4.40 -4.39
CA GLU A 14 -8.46 -4.09 -2.96
C GLU A 14 -7.74 -2.77 -2.72
N TYR A 15 -6.73 -2.46 -3.52
CA TYR A 15 -5.90 -1.28 -3.33
C TYR A 15 -5.85 -0.45 -4.60
N PRO A 16 -6.98 0.16 -4.99
CA PRO A 16 -6.96 1.01 -6.18
C PRO A 16 -6.08 2.23 -5.95
N GLU A 17 -5.61 2.80 -7.04
CA GLU A 17 -4.78 3.99 -7.00
C GLU A 17 -5.46 5.06 -6.16
N GLY A 18 -4.70 5.67 -5.27
CA GLY A 18 -5.23 6.70 -4.40
C GLY A 18 -5.71 6.18 -3.05
N SER A 19 -5.71 4.86 -2.85
CA SER A 19 -6.11 4.29 -1.56
C SER A 19 -5.16 4.74 -0.48
N ARG A 20 -5.69 5.01 0.70
CA ARG A 20 -4.87 5.33 1.86
C ARG A 20 -4.67 4.06 2.67
N ILE A 21 -3.45 3.87 3.13
CA ILE A 21 -3.13 2.70 3.93
C ILE A 21 -2.28 3.13 5.13
N VAL A 22 -2.23 2.25 6.12
CA VAL A 22 -1.36 2.41 7.28
C VAL A 22 -0.47 1.19 7.33
N LEU A 23 0.81 1.43 7.52
CA LEU A 23 1.76 0.34 7.67
C LEU A 23 1.73 -0.14 9.10
N ASP A 24 1.50 -1.44 9.30
CA ASP A 24 1.50 -2.02 10.63
C ASP A 24 2.88 -2.55 10.97
N CYS A 25 3.51 -3.23 10.03
CA CYS A 25 4.80 -3.84 10.28
C CYS A 25 5.42 -4.23 8.95
N MET A 26 6.67 -3.93 8.75
CA MET A 26 7.35 -4.35 7.54
C MET A 26 8.01 -5.71 7.75
N GLY A 27 8.25 -6.37 6.65
CA GLY A 27 9.05 -7.56 6.69
C GLY A 27 10.50 -7.19 6.94
N ASP A 28 11.38 -8.07 6.52
CA ASP A 28 12.79 -7.92 6.78
C ASP A 28 13.37 -6.86 5.84
N ASP A 29 13.63 -5.69 6.38
CA ASP A 29 14.12 -4.55 5.59
C ASP A 29 15.15 -3.81 6.41
N PRO A 30 16.33 -3.52 5.85
CA PRO A 30 17.38 -2.81 6.60
C PRO A 30 17.00 -1.39 6.97
N HIS A 31 16.05 -0.79 6.26
CA HIS A 31 15.63 0.60 6.55
C HIS A 31 14.11 0.66 6.58
N PRO A 32 13.49 0.05 7.58
CA PRO A 32 12.03 -0.04 7.60
C PRO A 32 11.40 1.32 7.87
N ILE A 33 10.19 1.45 7.37
CA ILE A 33 9.37 2.61 7.70
C ILE A 33 8.70 2.32 9.03
N ASP A 34 8.58 3.33 9.87
CA ASP A 34 8.01 3.14 11.21
C ASP A 34 6.56 2.67 11.14
N PRO A 35 6.19 1.76 12.03
CA PRO A 35 4.79 1.33 12.11
C PRO A 35 3.89 2.53 12.38
N GLY A 36 2.71 2.51 11.79
CA GLY A 36 1.75 3.58 11.94
C GLY A 36 1.89 4.67 10.89
N THR A 37 2.90 4.58 10.03
CA THR A 37 3.06 5.57 8.97
C THR A 37 2.00 5.35 7.91
N LYS A 38 1.37 6.43 7.48
CA LYS A 38 0.34 6.36 6.45
C LYS A 38 0.94 6.60 5.08
N GLY A 39 0.29 6.05 4.09
CA GLY A 39 0.74 6.21 2.71
C GLY A 39 -0.41 6.16 1.74
N THR A 40 -0.09 6.43 0.49
CA THR A 40 -1.06 6.41 -0.61
C THR A 40 -0.58 5.43 -1.67
N VAL A 41 -1.48 4.58 -2.10
CA VAL A 41 -1.19 3.62 -3.16
C VAL A 41 -1.08 4.36 -4.48
N ILE A 42 0.01 4.14 -5.21
CA ILE A 42 0.15 4.73 -6.53
C ILE A 42 -0.16 3.72 -7.63
N HIS A 43 0.14 2.46 -7.41
CA HIS A 43 -0.30 1.42 -8.34
C HIS A 43 0.06 0.05 -7.76
N VAL A 44 -0.53 -0.99 -8.33
CA VAL A 44 -0.20 -2.37 -8.03
C VAL A 44 0.40 -2.95 -9.30
N ASP A 45 1.56 -3.58 -9.18
CA ASP A 45 2.23 -4.08 -10.38
C ASP A 45 1.77 -5.49 -10.75
N ASP A 46 2.42 -6.06 -11.75
CA ASP A 46 1.96 -7.32 -12.33
C ASP A 46 2.18 -8.54 -11.45
N ILE A 47 2.92 -8.38 -10.37
CA ILE A 47 3.11 -9.49 -9.43
C ILE A 47 2.40 -9.23 -8.12
N GLY A 48 1.60 -8.17 -8.06
CA GLY A 48 0.80 -7.90 -6.88
C GLY A 48 1.49 -7.07 -5.81
N THR A 49 2.61 -6.43 -6.14
CA THR A 49 3.27 -5.54 -5.19
C THR A 49 2.52 -4.21 -5.19
N VAL A 50 2.18 -3.75 -4.01
CA VAL A 50 1.42 -2.50 -3.82
C VAL A 50 2.43 -1.37 -3.63
N HIS A 51 2.57 -0.54 -4.64
CA HIS A 51 3.53 0.56 -4.61
C HIS A 51 2.89 1.78 -3.97
N CYS A 52 3.54 2.29 -2.94
CA CYS A 52 2.99 3.38 -2.13
C CYS A 52 4.00 4.49 -1.95
N VAL A 53 3.48 5.70 -1.81
CA VAL A 53 4.27 6.84 -1.35
C VAL A 53 3.78 7.14 0.05
N PHE A 54 4.69 7.09 1.01
CA PHE A 54 4.35 7.31 2.40
C PHE A 54 4.42 8.79 2.75
N ASP A 55 3.68 9.20 3.77
CA ASP A 55 3.59 10.59 4.14
C ASP A 55 4.91 11.16 4.63
N ASN A 56 5.86 10.28 4.98
CA ASN A 56 7.20 10.73 5.37
C ASN A 56 8.11 10.96 4.16
N GLY A 57 7.57 10.83 2.94
CA GLY A 57 8.31 11.09 1.72
C GLY A 57 8.97 9.88 1.10
N ARG A 58 8.88 8.72 1.73
CA ARG A 58 9.49 7.51 1.19
C ARG A 58 8.53 6.76 0.29
N SER A 59 9.09 6.06 -0.68
CA SER A 59 8.31 5.23 -1.59
C SER A 59 8.76 3.79 -1.46
N LEU A 60 7.83 2.87 -1.30
CA LEU A 60 8.15 1.47 -1.18
C LEU A 60 7.07 0.62 -1.79
N GLY A 61 7.45 -0.59 -2.21
CA GLY A 61 6.48 -1.59 -2.61
C GLY A 61 6.19 -2.50 -1.44
N LEU A 62 4.93 -2.71 -1.14
CA LEU A 62 4.51 -3.59 -0.06
C LEU A 62 4.00 -4.88 -0.65
N ILE A 63 4.38 -5.99 -0.04
CA ILE A 63 4.01 -7.31 -0.52
C ILE A 63 2.99 -7.89 0.44
N PRO A 64 1.73 -8.01 0.00
CA PRO A 64 0.71 -8.60 0.87
C PRO A 64 1.15 -9.98 1.34
N GLY A 65 1.05 -10.20 2.64
CA GLY A 65 1.50 -11.45 3.22
C GLY A 65 2.89 -11.40 3.83
N GLU A 66 3.73 -10.49 3.35
CA GLU A 66 5.05 -10.32 3.94
C GLU A 66 5.10 -9.05 4.76
N ASP A 67 4.48 -8.00 4.25
CA ASP A 67 4.39 -6.75 4.98
C ASP A 67 2.97 -6.60 5.49
N SER A 68 2.83 -6.16 6.72
CA SER A 68 1.53 -6.03 7.33
C SER A 68 1.06 -4.60 7.22
N PHE A 69 -0.04 -4.38 6.54
CA PHE A 69 -0.61 -3.06 6.36
C PHE A 69 -2.09 -3.21 6.09
N HIS A 70 -2.83 -2.13 6.24
CA HIS A 70 -4.26 -2.20 5.98
C HIS A 70 -4.74 -0.89 5.41
N LYS A 71 -5.83 -0.97 4.67
CA LYS A 71 -6.44 0.18 4.03
C LYS A 71 -7.28 0.90 5.06
N ILE A 72 -7.26 2.23 4.99
CA ILE A 72 -8.05 3.04 5.91
C ILE A 72 -9.00 3.90 5.08
N ARG A 73 -10.03 4.40 5.75
CA ARG A 73 -11.02 5.22 5.11
C ARG A 73 -10.72 6.67 5.30
N GLU A 74 -9.64 7.11 4.73
CA GLU A 74 -9.24 8.49 4.87
C GLU A 74 -9.37 9.15 3.52
N ARG A 75 -9.93 10.35 3.49
CA ARG A 75 -10.07 11.08 2.24
C ARG A 75 -8.96 12.07 2.13
N SER A 76 -8.17 11.93 1.09
CA SER A 76 -7.02 12.78 0.96
C SER A 76 -7.40 14.21 0.64
N HIS A 77 -8.55 14.44 0.04
CA HIS A 77 -8.98 15.80 -0.24
C HIS A 77 -10.00 16.26 0.77
N GLU A 78 -9.88 15.77 1.93
CA GLU A 78 -10.74 16.10 3.00
C GLU A 78 -10.83 17.56 3.19
N GLY A 79 -11.77 18.00 3.48
CA GLY A 79 -11.87 19.37 3.59
C GLY A 79 -12.36 19.94 2.37
N LEU A 80 -12.46 19.43 1.69
CA LEU A 80 -12.98 20.00 0.68
C LEU A 80 -14.30 20.19 0.65
N GLU A 81 -14.56 19.97 0.97
CA GLU A 81 -15.39 19.86 0.90
C GLU A 81 -16.09 20.05 1.38
N ARG A 82 -16.17 20.33 1.37
CA ARG A 82 -16.70 20.40 1.51
C ARG A 82 -17.08 20.68 1.80
#